data_99b1cdb1747b036f3a9f85594004c32f
#
_entry.id   99b1cdb1747b036f3a9f85594004c32f
#
_cell.length_a   1.000
_cell.length_b   1.000
_cell.length_c   1.000
_cell.angle_alpha   90.00
_cell.angle_beta   90.00
_cell.angle_gamma   90.00
#
_symmetry.space_group_name_H-M   'P 1'
#
loop_
_entity.id
_entity.type
_entity.pdbx_description
1 polymer ?
#
loop_
_entity_poly.entity_id
_entity_poly.type
_entity_poly.pdbx_seq_one_letter_code
_entity_poly.pdbx_strand_id
1 'polypeptide(L)'
;GKVIGIVGFSRHVDRLSGRAGTADDFAKTIDYLKKKFNEHLSTSELAEMAGMSISQFERRFRRAFSSSPRQYLLRLRIDAASRLLTFTARPIAQISKECGFHDHAHFTRSFKKMMNMTPLNFRKRQKGE
;
A
#
# COMPACT_ATOMS: atom_id res chain seq x y z
N GLY A 1 12.64 -1.47 7.07
CA GLY A 1 12.58 -0.30 7.84
C GLY A 1 11.26 0.42 7.77
N LYS A 2 10.81 0.73 6.57
CA LYS A 2 9.59 1.49 6.41
C LYS A 2 8.37 0.73 6.90
N VAL A 3 8.33 -0.55 6.61
CA VAL A 3 7.22 -1.38 7.06
C VAL A 3 7.22 -1.46 8.58
N ILE A 4 8.39 -1.58 9.16
CA ILE A 4 8.52 -1.64 10.61
C ILE A 4 8.04 -0.33 11.24
N GLY A 5 8.41 0.80 10.63
CA GLY A 5 7.97 2.09 11.12
C GLY A 5 6.46 2.23 11.10
N ILE A 6 5.84 1.76 10.03
CA ILE A 6 4.39 1.81 9.90
C ILE A 6 3.72 0.97 10.98
N VAL A 7 4.24 -0.21 11.22
CA VAL A 7 3.68 -1.10 12.24
C VAL A 7 3.80 -0.45 13.62
N GLY A 8 4.94 0.11 13.92
CA GLY A 8 5.14 0.79 15.19
C GLY A 8 4.19 1.97 15.36
N PHE A 9 4.01 2.71 14.30
CA PHE A 9 3.10 3.84 14.31
C PHE A 9 1.68 3.39 14.57
N SER A 10 1.26 2.30 13.93
CA SER A 10 -0.08 1.77 14.11
C SER A 10 -0.35 1.38 15.54
N ARG A 11 0.60 0.74 16.18
CA ARG A 11 0.43 0.36 17.58
C ARG A 11 0.30 1.59 18.49
N HIS A 12 1.04 2.63 18.17
CA HIS A 12 0.98 3.85 18.94
C HIS A 12 -0.39 4.51 18.82
N VAL A 13 -0.91 4.57 17.59
CA VAL A 13 -2.23 5.12 17.34
C VAL A 13 -3.28 4.31 18.08
N ASP A 14 -3.14 3.02 18.05
CA ASP A 14 -4.04 2.10 18.71
C ASP A 14 -4.18 2.42 20.19
N ARG A 15 -3.06 2.59 20.88
CA ARG A 15 -3.06 2.91 22.29
C ARG A 15 -3.71 4.26 22.58
N LEU A 16 -3.44 5.22 21.71
CA LEU A 16 -3.96 6.57 21.91
C LEU A 16 -5.46 6.63 21.75
N SER A 17 -5.98 5.93 20.77
CA SER A 17 -7.41 6.00 20.46
C SER A 17 -8.25 5.13 21.37
N GLY A 18 -7.90 3.87 21.47
CA GLY A 18 -8.64 2.95 22.32
C GLY A 18 -10.11 2.79 22.00
N ARG A 19 -10.56 3.19 20.81
CA ARG A 19 -11.96 3.11 20.41
C ARG A 19 -12.10 2.90 18.92
N ALA A 20 -13.36 2.88 18.45
CA ALA A 20 -13.66 2.71 17.04
C ALA A 20 -12.85 3.67 16.19
N GLY A 21 -12.27 3.16 15.10
CA GLY A 21 -11.43 3.96 14.23
C GLY A 21 -9.96 3.88 14.55
N THR A 22 -9.59 3.00 15.45
CA THR A 22 -8.18 2.75 15.77
C THR A 22 -7.58 1.76 14.77
N ALA A 23 -6.26 1.63 14.80
CA ALA A 23 -5.57 0.66 13.97
C ALA A 23 -6.05 -0.76 14.27
N ASP A 24 -6.39 -1.04 15.53
CA ASP A 24 -6.85 -2.35 15.92
C ASP A 24 -8.17 -2.73 15.24
N ASP A 25 -9.07 -1.75 15.06
CA ASP A 25 -10.34 -1.99 14.39
C ASP A 25 -10.14 -2.35 12.92
N PHE A 26 -8.97 -2.04 12.36
CA PHE A 26 -8.67 -2.30 10.97
C PHE A 26 -7.71 -3.47 10.78
N ALA A 27 -7.43 -4.21 11.84
CA ALA A 27 -6.46 -5.31 11.75
C ALA A 27 -6.79 -6.29 10.64
N LYS A 28 -8.04 -6.69 10.52
CA LYS A 28 -8.47 -7.62 9.48
C LYS A 28 -8.36 -7.00 8.10
N THR A 29 -8.70 -5.73 7.99
CA THR A 29 -8.63 -5.00 6.73
C THR A 29 -7.18 -4.90 6.26
N ILE A 30 -6.28 -4.55 7.15
CA ILE A 30 -4.87 -4.42 6.82
C ILE A 30 -4.29 -5.77 6.41
N ASP A 31 -4.63 -6.82 7.13
CA ASP A 31 -4.17 -8.16 6.80
C ASP A 31 -4.66 -8.56 5.41
N TYR A 32 -5.91 -8.27 5.12
CA TYR A 32 -6.49 -8.55 3.82
C TYR A 32 -5.78 -7.76 2.71
N LEU A 33 -5.50 -6.49 2.95
CA LEU A 33 -4.78 -5.66 1.99
C LEU A 33 -3.40 -6.22 1.71
N LYS A 34 -2.68 -6.63 2.75
CA LYS A 34 -1.34 -7.18 2.58
C LYS A 34 -1.33 -8.47 1.78
N LYS A 35 -2.37 -9.26 1.89
CA LYS A 35 -2.47 -10.52 1.17
C LYS A 35 -3.02 -10.37 -0.24
N LYS A 36 -3.87 -9.37 -0.47
CA LYS A 36 -4.60 -9.21 -1.72
C LYS A 36 -4.30 -7.93 -2.47
N PHE A 37 -3.20 -7.25 -2.17
CA PHE A 37 -2.91 -5.95 -2.78
C PHE A 37 -2.81 -6.00 -4.30
N ASN A 38 -2.49 -7.16 -4.86
CA ASN A 38 -2.36 -7.32 -6.31
C ASN A 38 -3.69 -7.57 -7.02
N GLU A 39 -4.78 -7.63 -6.28
CA GLU A 39 -6.10 -7.80 -6.86
C GLU A 39 -6.82 -6.46 -6.93
N HIS A 40 -7.90 -6.42 -7.69
CA HIS A 40 -8.72 -5.21 -7.76
C HIS A 40 -9.53 -5.10 -6.47
N LEU A 41 -9.24 -4.07 -5.68
CA LEU A 41 -9.92 -3.84 -4.41
C LEU A 41 -10.57 -2.46 -4.44
N SER A 42 -11.85 -2.39 -4.13
CA SER A 42 -12.54 -1.11 -4.06
C SER A 42 -12.67 -0.67 -2.61
N THR A 43 -12.75 0.64 -2.41
CA THR A 43 -12.96 1.19 -1.08
C THR A 43 -14.29 0.70 -0.50
N SER A 44 -15.28 0.53 -1.39
CA SER A 44 -16.59 0.03 -1.00
C SER A 44 -16.51 -1.35 -0.36
N GLU A 45 -15.78 -2.26 -0.99
CA GLU A 45 -15.60 -3.61 -0.46
C GLU A 45 -14.88 -3.59 0.90
N LEU A 46 -13.87 -2.77 1.01
CA LEU A 46 -13.11 -2.67 2.25
C LEU A 46 -13.95 -2.07 3.38
N ALA A 47 -14.77 -1.08 3.05
CA ALA A 47 -15.66 -0.47 4.04
C ALA A 47 -16.68 -1.48 4.53
N GLU A 48 -17.24 -2.26 3.62
CA GLU A 48 -18.22 -3.28 3.97
C GLU A 48 -17.59 -4.33 4.90
N MET A 49 -16.37 -4.73 4.59
CA MET A 49 -15.64 -5.67 5.43
C MET A 49 -15.45 -5.13 6.84
N ALA A 50 -15.27 -3.83 6.97
CA ALA A 50 -15.08 -3.19 8.26
C ALA A 50 -16.40 -2.83 8.96
N GLY A 51 -17.53 -3.09 8.29
CA GLY A 51 -18.84 -2.76 8.86
C GLY A 51 -19.11 -1.27 8.90
N MET A 52 -18.59 -0.52 7.94
CA MET A 52 -18.71 0.93 7.90
C MET A 52 -19.19 1.41 6.54
N SER A 53 -19.76 2.63 6.52
CA SER A 53 -20.03 3.29 5.25
C SER A 53 -18.68 3.70 4.65
N ILE A 54 -18.66 3.97 3.35
CA ILE A 54 -17.42 4.39 2.68
C ILE A 54 -16.84 5.63 3.35
N SER A 55 -17.70 6.58 3.64
CA SER A 55 -17.30 7.85 4.26
C SER A 55 -16.66 7.64 5.64
N GLN A 56 -17.30 6.81 6.46
CA GLN A 56 -16.78 6.51 7.78
C GLN A 56 -15.46 5.77 7.69
N PHE A 57 -15.40 4.82 6.76
CA PHE A 57 -14.20 4.02 6.56
C PHE A 57 -13.01 4.89 6.18
N GLU A 58 -13.18 5.75 5.19
CA GLU A 58 -12.11 6.63 4.76
C GLU A 58 -11.65 7.57 5.86
N ARG A 59 -12.58 8.17 6.57
CA ARG A 59 -12.26 9.11 7.64
C ARG A 59 -11.52 8.42 8.78
N ARG A 60 -12.02 7.29 9.23
CA ARG A 60 -11.42 6.57 10.35
C ARG A 60 -10.11 5.93 9.98
N PHE A 61 -10.00 5.43 8.75
CA PHE A 61 -8.77 4.85 8.26
C PHE A 61 -7.67 5.92 8.22
N ARG A 62 -8.00 7.09 7.68
CA ARG A 62 -7.03 8.18 7.62
C ARG A 62 -6.59 8.61 9.03
N ARG A 63 -7.51 8.60 9.96
CA ARG A 63 -7.19 8.93 11.35
C ARG A 63 -6.23 7.90 11.95
N ALA A 64 -6.46 6.63 11.67
CA ALA A 64 -5.65 5.55 12.24
C ALA A 64 -4.27 5.42 11.58
N PHE A 65 -4.18 5.66 10.28
CA PHE A 65 -2.96 5.38 9.52
C PHE A 65 -2.35 6.60 8.84
N SER A 66 -2.93 7.76 8.99
CA SER A 66 -2.44 9.00 8.37
C SER A 66 -2.36 8.94 6.84
N SER A 67 -3.14 8.07 6.24
CA SER A 67 -3.25 7.97 4.79
C SER A 67 -4.60 7.38 4.44
N SER A 68 -5.06 7.63 3.21
CA SER A 68 -6.32 7.05 2.77
C SER A 68 -6.11 5.55 2.49
N PRO A 69 -7.20 4.76 2.48
CA PRO A 69 -7.09 3.34 2.13
C PRO A 69 -6.46 3.15 0.76
N ARG A 70 -6.81 4.02 -0.19
CA ARG A 70 -6.28 3.94 -1.54
C ARG A 70 -4.78 4.19 -1.58
N GLN A 71 -4.32 5.18 -0.82
CA GLN A 71 -2.89 5.48 -0.74
C GLN A 71 -2.14 4.34 -0.05
N TYR A 72 -2.73 3.76 0.95
CA TYR A 72 -2.14 2.63 1.65
C TYR A 72 -1.95 1.45 0.71
N LEU A 73 -2.99 1.13 -0.05
CA LEU A 73 -2.93 0.05 -1.03
C LEU A 73 -1.86 0.32 -2.09
N LEU A 74 -1.81 1.55 -2.58
CA LEU A 74 -0.83 1.93 -3.58
C LEU A 74 0.59 1.76 -3.05
N ARG A 75 0.80 2.12 -1.80
CA ARG A 75 2.11 1.97 -1.15
C ARG A 75 2.52 0.51 -1.07
N LEU A 76 1.58 -0.38 -0.74
CA LEU A 76 1.86 -1.82 -0.71
C LEU A 76 2.30 -2.33 -2.08
N ARG A 77 1.62 -1.85 -3.12
CA ARG A 77 1.94 -2.26 -4.49
C ARG A 77 3.32 -1.77 -4.90
N ILE A 78 3.64 -0.53 -4.59
CA ILE A 78 4.94 0.04 -4.94
C ILE A 78 6.05 -0.63 -4.15
N ASP A 79 5.81 -0.94 -2.89
CA ASP A 79 6.78 -1.63 -2.06
C ASP A 79 7.09 -3.02 -2.63
N ALA A 80 6.05 -3.75 -3.02
CA ALA A 80 6.25 -5.07 -3.64
C ALA A 80 7.02 -4.94 -4.96
N ALA A 81 6.69 -3.92 -5.75
CA ALA A 81 7.39 -3.69 -7.01
C ALA A 81 8.87 -3.39 -6.79
N SER A 82 9.18 -2.59 -5.78
CA SER A 82 10.57 -2.24 -5.51
C SER A 82 11.39 -3.48 -5.14
N ARG A 83 10.78 -4.41 -4.42
CA ARG A 83 11.46 -5.66 -4.09
C ARG A 83 11.70 -6.52 -5.32
N LEU A 84 10.70 -6.61 -6.21
CA LEU A 84 10.86 -7.38 -7.43
C LEU A 84 11.89 -6.75 -8.37
N LEU A 85 11.93 -5.42 -8.42
CA LEU A 85 12.93 -4.72 -9.22
C LEU A 85 14.34 -4.98 -8.71
N THR A 86 14.48 -5.10 -7.40
CA THR A 86 15.78 -5.30 -6.76
C THR A 86 16.25 -6.74 -6.87
N PHE A 87 15.37 -7.70 -6.62
CA PHE A 87 15.77 -9.10 -6.45
C PHE A 87 15.46 -10.01 -7.62
N THR A 88 14.85 -9.51 -8.67
CA THR A 88 14.55 -10.34 -9.84
C THR A 88 14.97 -9.63 -11.11
N ALA A 89 15.01 -10.39 -12.21
CA ALA A 89 15.28 -9.83 -13.53
C ALA A 89 14.02 -9.75 -14.36
N ARG A 90 12.85 -9.84 -13.74
CA ARG A 90 11.58 -9.80 -14.46
C ARG A 90 11.40 -8.49 -15.19
N PRO A 91 10.79 -8.54 -16.38
CA PRO A 91 10.49 -7.30 -17.11
C PRO A 91 9.65 -6.34 -16.26
N ILE A 92 9.90 -5.06 -16.39
CA ILE A 92 9.18 -4.05 -15.61
C ILE A 92 7.68 -4.12 -15.88
N ALA A 93 7.28 -4.37 -17.13
CA ALA A 93 5.86 -4.49 -17.46
C ALA A 93 5.21 -5.67 -16.73
N GLN A 94 5.94 -6.75 -16.57
CA GLN A 94 5.43 -7.91 -15.84
C GLN A 94 5.29 -7.59 -14.36
N ILE A 95 6.27 -6.91 -13.78
CA ILE A 95 6.23 -6.51 -12.38
C ILE A 95 5.01 -5.61 -12.13
N SER A 96 4.77 -4.69 -13.05
CA SER A 96 3.61 -3.81 -12.95
C SER A 96 2.31 -4.60 -12.80
N LYS A 97 2.13 -5.61 -13.64
CA LYS A 97 0.94 -6.46 -13.58
C LYS A 97 0.87 -7.28 -12.31
N GLU A 98 1.98 -7.88 -11.94
CA GLU A 98 2.03 -8.73 -10.75
C GLU A 98 1.73 -7.96 -9.48
N CYS A 99 2.02 -6.68 -9.46
CA CYS A 99 1.74 -5.85 -8.30
C CYS A 99 0.35 -5.20 -8.31
N GLY A 100 -0.46 -5.53 -9.31
CA GLY A 100 -1.85 -5.10 -9.33
C GLY A 100 -2.15 -3.87 -10.14
N PHE A 101 -1.21 -3.39 -10.94
CA PHE A 101 -1.45 -2.25 -11.82
C PHE A 101 -1.98 -2.73 -13.16
N HIS A 102 -3.09 -2.17 -13.59
CA HIS A 102 -3.65 -2.49 -14.90
C HIS A 102 -2.96 -1.75 -16.03
N ASP A 103 -2.40 -0.59 -15.69
CA ASP A 103 -1.87 0.36 -16.66
C ASP A 103 -0.41 0.63 -16.32
N HIS A 104 0.47 0.31 -17.26
CA HIS A 104 1.90 0.51 -17.08
C HIS A 104 2.24 1.99 -16.82
N ALA A 105 1.53 2.89 -17.50
CA ALA A 105 1.76 4.32 -17.30
C ALA A 105 1.39 4.75 -15.89
N HIS A 106 0.30 4.22 -15.36
CA HIS A 106 -0.11 4.51 -13.98
C HIS A 106 0.95 4.00 -12.99
N PHE A 107 1.46 2.81 -13.24
CA PHE A 107 2.52 2.25 -12.42
C PHE A 107 3.75 3.16 -12.41
N THR A 108 4.21 3.55 -13.59
CA THR A 108 5.40 4.38 -13.71
C THR A 108 5.24 5.72 -12.99
N ARG A 109 4.08 6.36 -13.17
CA ARG A 109 3.82 7.63 -12.49
C ARG A 109 3.78 7.48 -10.98
N SER A 110 3.10 6.44 -10.50
CA SER A 110 2.98 6.20 -9.08
C SER A 110 4.33 5.86 -8.45
N PHE A 111 5.10 5.04 -9.13
CA PHE A 111 6.42 4.66 -8.65
C PHE A 111 7.32 5.89 -8.56
N LYS A 112 7.34 6.69 -9.62
CA LYS A 112 8.18 7.89 -9.65
C LYS A 112 7.76 8.87 -8.55
N LYS A 113 6.47 9.02 -8.33
CA LYS A 113 5.97 9.93 -7.31
C LYS A 113 6.40 9.49 -5.90
N MET A 114 6.35 8.20 -5.64
CA MET A 114 6.69 7.68 -4.30
C MET A 114 8.18 7.47 -4.09
N MET A 115 8.89 7.06 -5.12
CA MET A 115 10.30 6.69 -5.00
C MET A 115 11.25 7.75 -5.55
N ASN A 116 10.72 8.80 -6.15
CA ASN A 116 11.50 9.90 -6.74
C ASN A 116 12.40 9.47 -7.91
N MET A 117 12.08 8.36 -8.53
CA MET A 117 12.79 7.91 -9.73
C MET A 117 11.91 6.87 -10.43
N THR A 118 12.18 6.66 -11.73
CA THR A 118 11.44 5.68 -12.50
C THR A 118 11.79 4.27 -12.07
N PRO A 119 10.93 3.28 -12.36
CA PRO A 119 11.26 1.89 -12.07
C PRO A 119 12.57 1.45 -12.71
N LEU A 120 12.81 1.88 -13.94
CA LEU A 120 14.04 1.51 -14.64
C LEU A 120 15.26 2.07 -13.93
N ASN A 121 15.23 3.34 -13.59
CA ASN A 121 16.36 3.96 -12.88
C ASN A 121 16.56 3.35 -11.51
N PHE A 122 15.48 3.02 -10.84
CA PHE A 122 15.56 2.36 -9.53
C PHE A 122 16.28 1.03 -9.65
N ARG A 123 15.91 0.24 -10.66
CA ARG A 123 16.55 -1.06 -10.88
C ARG A 123 18.05 -0.92 -11.16
N LYS A 124 18.40 0.03 -12.03
CA LYS A 124 19.80 0.28 -12.35
C LYS A 124 20.59 0.66 -11.12
N ARG A 125 20.02 1.51 -10.30
CA ARG A 125 20.68 1.96 -9.08
C ARG A 125 20.91 0.82 -8.11
N GLN A 126 19.94 -0.08 -7.98
CA GLN A 126 20.06 -1.22 -7.09
C GLN A 126 21.15 -2.18 -7.55
N LYS A 127 21.44 -2.19 -8.85
CA LYS A 127 22.47 -3.05 -9.41
C LYS A 127 23.82 -2.36 -9.53
N GLY A 128 23.92 -1.15 -9.04
CA GLY A 128 25.19 -0.41 -9.07
C GLY A 128 25.54 0.19 -10.41
N GLU A 129 24.55 0.38 -11.27
CA GLU A 129 24.77 0.97 -12.58
C GLU A 129 24.49 2.47 -12.60
#